data_c48eb3d1af10edbd9c74abd2e53c4544
#
_entry.id   c48eb3d1af10edbd9c74abd2e53c4544
#
_cell.length_a   1.000
_cell.length_b   1.000
_cell.length_c   1.000
_cell.angle_alpha   90.00
_cell.angle_beta   90.00
_cell.angle_gamma   90.00
#
_symmetry.space_group_name_H-M   'P 1'
#
loop_
_entity.id
_entity.type
_entity.pdbx_description
1 polymer ?
#
loop_
_entity_poly.entity_id
_entity_poly.type
_entity_poly.pdbx_seq_one_letter_code
_entity_poly.pdbx_strand_id
1 'polypeptide(L)'
;MDQKSKSLDILKGIGIIMIIAVHNRHFVMQDMSGLRQLINLGQMGCQLFFFASGFSLCHAWEHMDSSRSRIPRFLLRRYLRLAPGFLFFMIVNLMLNILLMDVLHLSPGFIMNREPRALLVNILFLHGLFPGAVNNVFPGGWYIGTAFLLYIAFPPLYTVFQKLRNVNLRPGCISVCMAGVPALLLILNIPLLHLVSTCAAKEELPLGNNTFLYYFFTNQLPCFSLGILLFFQHMHPNAPRRNPCPPAVYAALSAVSAVLCAALFLSPPMPLIYAVIPSLAGLAAYGIAAALIRIEKRGESARVHKRKRLTSPVSRFLASCGQHSYGMYLAHSLVSWYGMKALTALLTQNGRTYNDLLLYGLVFLPSVLIIYAMGVAVERALSRIDRRLRRS
;
A
#
# COMPACT_ATOMS: atom_id res chain seq x y z
N MET A 1 18.58 11.28 -14.94
CA MET A 1 17.42 11.85 -14.21
C MET A 1 16.37 10.76 -14.11
N ASP A 2 16.11 10.25 -12.89
CA ASP A 2 15.08 9.24 -12.65
C ASP A 2 13.72 9.83 -13.06
N GLN A 3 13.18 9.38 -14.17
CA GLN A 3 11.84 9.77 -14.61
C GLN A 3 10.83 9.02 -13.72
N LYS A 4 10.59 9.56 -12.51
CA LYS A 4 9.51 9.07 -11.63
C LYS A 4 8.21 9.21 -12.41
N SER A 5 7.54 8.11 -12.67
CA SER A 5 6.24 8.12 -13.35
C SER A 5 5.22 8.86 -12.50
N LYS A 6 4.72 10.00 -13.01
CA LYS A 6 3.67 10.78 -12.35
C LYS A 6 2.39 9.96 -12.17
N SER A 7 2.15 9.03 -13.09
CA SER A 7 1.04 8.09 -13.05
C SER A 7 1.07 7.22 -11.78
N LEU A 8 2.24 6.73 -11.40
CA LEU A 8 2.42 5.93 -10.19
C LEU A 8 2.28 6.78 -8.91
N ASP A 9 2.74 8.03 -8.95
CA ASP A 9 2.55 8.95 -7.82
C ASP A 9 1.07 9.28 -7.63
N ILE A 10 0.30 9.49 -8.69
CA ILE A 10 -1.16 9.65 -8.60
C ILE A 10 -1.81 8.40 -7.99
N LEU A 11 -1.45 7.20 -8.43
CA LEU A 11 -1.98 5.95 -7.88
C LEU A 11 -1.70 5.83 -6.37
N LYS A 12 -0.47 6.11 -5.94
CA LYS A 12 -0.10 6.13 -4.51
C LYS A 12 -0.86 7.22 -3.75
N GLY A 13 -1.09 8.39 -4.38
CA GLY A 13 -1.90 9.45 -3.79
C GLY A 13 -3.34 9.03 -3.55
N ILE A 14 -3.96 8.33 -4.49
CA ILE A 14 -5.28 7.72 -4.31
C ILE A 14 -5.23 6.74 -3.12
N GLY A 15 -4.24 5.85 -3.09
CA GLY A 15 -4.09 4.85 -2.03
C GLY A 15 -3.99 5.47 -0.63
N ILE A 16 -3.19 6.53 -0.43
CA ILE A 16 -3.07 7.15 0.90
C ILE A 16 -4.35 7.86 1.32
N ILE A 17 -5.05 8.53 0.40
CA ILE A 17 -6.34 9.16 0.72
C ILE A 17 -7.38 8.10 1.12
N MET A 18 -7.42 6.95 0.44
CA MET A 18 -8.29 5.82 0.79
C MET A 18 -7.98 5.30 2.20
N ILE A 19 -6.69 5.16 2.56
CA ILE A 19 -6.25 4.70 3.89
C ILE A 19 -6.65 5.71 4.98
N ILE A 20 -6.46 7.01 4.74
CA ILE A 20 -6.89 8.04 5.69
C ILE A 20 -8.41 8.01 5.87
N ALA A 21 -9.17 7.86 4.77
CA ALA A 21 -10.62 7.78 4.82
C ALA A 21 -11.11 6.64 5.71
N VAL A 22 -10.59 5.42 5.52
CA VAL A 22 -11.04 4.26 6.29
C VAL A 22 -10.67 4.33 7.77
N HIS A 23 -9.53 4.91 8.12
CA HIS A 23 -9.13 5.02 9.52
C HIS A 23 -9.91 6.09 10.29
N ASN A 24 -10.35 7.15 9.62
CA ASN A 24 -11.17 8.20 10.25
C ASN A 24 -12.63 7.79 10.47
N ARG A 25 -13.14 6.77 9.76
CA ARG A 25 -14.51 6.33 9.93
C ARG A 25 -14.82 5.74 11.31
N HIS A 26 -13.85 5.14 11.99
CA HIS A 26 -14.07 4.43 13.26
C HIS A 26 -14.63 5.32 14.39
N PHE A 27 -14.46 6.63 14.29
CA PHE A 27 -14.87 7.58 15.33
C PHE A 27 -16.18 8.31 15.01
N VAL A 28 -16.71 8.16 13.80
CA VAL A 28 -17.73 9.10 13.32
C VAL A 28 -18.96 8.44 12.70
N MET A 29 -18.85 7.27 12.12
CA MET A 29 -19.94 6.68 11.34
C MET A 29 -20.46 5.40 11.99
N GLN A 30 -21.42 5.52 12.91
CA GLN A 30 -22.04 4.35 13.52
C GLN A 30 -23.28 3.86 12.75
N ASP A 31 -24.09 4.76 12.19
CA ASP A 31 -25.43 4.44 11.68
C ASP A 31 -25.58 4.43 10.15
N MET A 32 -24.65 5.00 9.37
CA MET A 32 -24.73 5.03 7.90
C MET A 32 -24.16 3.77 7.25
N SER A 33 -24.90 2.68 7.24
CA SER A 33 -24.41 1.36 6.80
C SER A 33 -23.84 1.34 5.37
N GLY A 34 -24.51 1.94 4.38
CA GLY A 34 -24.06 1.93 2.98
C GLY A 34 -22.80 2.78 2.74
N LEU A 35 -22.73 4.01 3.26
CA LEU A 35 -21.58 4.89 3.11
C LEU A 35 -20.38 4.34 3.89
N ARG A 36 -20.61 3.80 5.09
CA ARG A 36 -19.57 3.13 5.88
C ARG A 36 -18.96 1.95 5.13
N GLN A 37 -19.77 1.14 4.46
CA GLN A 37 -19.29 0.03 3.63
C GLN A 37 -18.45 0.52 2.47
N LEU A 38 -18.85 1.59 1.78
CA LEU A 38 -18.07 2.19 0.70
C LEU A 38 -16.71 2.72 1.22
N ILE A 39 -16.69 3.42 2.33
CA ILE A 39 -15.45 3.92 2.95
C ILE A 39 -14.56 2.77 3.40
N ASN A 40 -15.11 1.61 3.79
CA ASN A 40 -14.36 0.41 4.13
C ASN A 40 -13.48 -0.10 2.99
N LEU A 41 -13.87 0.12 1.74
CA LEU A 41 -13.03 -0.18 0.57
C LEU A 41 -11.70 0.59 0.59
N GLY A 42 -11.60 1.63 1.41
CA GLY A 42 -10.35 2.36 1.65
C GLY A 42 -9.20 1.48 2.14
N GLN A 43 -9.48 0.32 2.73
CA GLN A 43 -8.45 -0.66 3.10
C GLN A 43 -7.63 -1.12 1.88
N MET A 44 -8.23 -1.13 0.68
CA MET A 44 -7.55 -1.50 -0.58
C MET A 44 -6.46 -0.50 -0.98
N GLY A 45 -6.35 0.65 -0.33
CA GLY A 45 -5.25 1.61 -0.54
C GLY A 45 -3.87 0.98 -0.34
N CYS A 46 -3.72 0.00 0.55
CA CYS A 46 -2.47 -0.74 0.75
C CYS A 46 -2.09 -1.58 -0.47
N GLN A 47 -3.06 -2.18 -1.18
CA GLN A 47 -2.82 -2.94 -2.40
C GLN A 47 -2.30 -2.05 -3.52
N LEU A 48 -2.79 -0.81 -3.62
CA LEU A 48 -2.25 0.16 -4.57
C LEU A 48 -0.76 0.45 -4.30
N PHE A 49 -0.35 0.46 -3.05
CA PHE A 49 1.05 0.61 -2.67
C PHE A 49 1.89 -0.63 -2.98
N PHE A 50 1.40 -1.84 -2.70
CA PHE A 50 2.10 -3.07 -3.06
C PHE A 50 2.30 -3.17 -4.57
N PHE A 51 1.25 -2.90 -5.35
CA PHE A 51 1.32 -2.81 -6.80
C PHE A 51 2.37 -1.79 -7.27
N ALA A 52 2.28 -0.54 -6.77
CA ALA A 52 3.22 0.52 -7.13
C ALA A 52 4.66 0.19 -6.71
N SER A 53 4.84 -0.54 -5.60
CA SER A 53 6.16 -1.01 -5.15
C SER A 53 6.74 -2.04 -6.12
N GLY A 54 5.96 -3.04 -6.57
CA GLY A 54 6.39 -4.02 -7.55
C GLY A 54 6.93 -3.36 -8.82
N PHE A 55 6.22 -2.37 -9.34
CA PHE A 55 6.67 -1.58 -10.49
C PHE A 55 7.95 -0.78 -10.20
N SER A 56 7.96 -0.02 -9.11
CA SER A 56 9.06 0.91 -8.80
C SER A 56 10.37 0.18 -8.48
N LEU A 57 10.28 -1.01 -7.90
CA LEU A 57 11.45 -1.84 -7.59
C LEU A 57 12.15 -2.34 -8.84
N CYS A 58 11.42 -2.65 -9.92
CA CYS A 58 12.01 -3.04 -11.20
C CYS A 58 12.95 -1.94 -11.72
N HIS A 59 12.47 -0.69 -11.72
CA HIS A 59 13.28 0.44 -12.16
C HIS A 59 14.55 0.62 -11.31
N ALA A 60 14.39 0.57 -9.97
CA ALA A 60 15.54 0.64 -9.07
C ALA A 60 16.52 -0.51 -9.23
N TRP A 61 16.03 -1.72 -9.51
CA TRP A 61 16.82 -2.91 -9.72
C TRP A 61 17.65 -2.83 -11.00
N GLU A 62 17.09 -2.38 -12.10
CA GLU A 62 17.81 -2.23 -13.37
C GLU A 62 18.99 -1.27 -13.29
N HIS A 63 18.93 -0.28 -12.41
CA HIS A 63 20.01 0.69 -12.19
C HIS A 63 21.05 0.25 -11.15
N MET A 64 20.97 -0.99 -10.66
CA MET A 64 21.96 -1.55 -9.72
C MET A 64 22.95 -2.45 -10.44
N ASP A 65 24.23 -2.36 -10.05
CA ASP A 65 25.29 -3.22 -10.56
C ASP A 65 24.99 -4.70 -10.37
N SER A 66 25.31 -5.53 -11.38
CA SER A 66 25.06 -6.97 -11.40
C SER A 66 26.12 -7.77 -10.64
N SER A 67 26.58 -7.32 -9.47
CA SER A 67 27.56 -8.02 -8.65
C SER A 67 26.93 -9.09 -7.75
N ARG A 68 27.75 -10.03 -7.22
CA ARG A 68 27.31 -11.05 -6.27
C ARG A 68 26.62 -10.47 -5.02
N SER A 69 26.96 -9.25 -4.62
CA SER A 69 26.37 -8.55 -3.47
C SER A 69 25.11 -7.73 -3.81
N ARG A 70 24.55 -7.88 -5.02
CA ARG A 70 23.37 -7.11 -5.45
C ARG A 70 22.16 -7.29 -4.54
N ILE A 71 21.82 -8.52 -4.19
CA ILE A 71 20.65 -8.82 -3.32
C ILE A 71 20.83 -8.24 -1.92
N PRO A 72 21.90 -8.52 -1.16
CA PRO A 72 22.11 -7.94 0.15
C PRO A 72 22.11 -6.41 0.13
N ARG A 73 22.78 -5.79 -0.84
CA ARG A 73 22.78 -4.32 -0.99
C ARG A 73 21.41 -3.75 -1.31
N PHE A 74 20.62 -4.44 -2.12
CA PHE A 74 19.24 -4.07 -2.40
C PHE A 74 18.40 -4.11 -1.12
N LEU A 75 18.42 -5.23 -0.38
CA LEU A 75 17.64 -5.38 0.84
C LEU A 75 18.06 -4.38 1.92
N LEU A 76 19.35 -4.15 2.10
CA LEU A 76 19.86 -3.16 3.03
C LEU A 76 19.37 -1.75 2.68
N ARG A 77 19.43 -1.35 1.41
CA ARG A 77 18.90 -0.05 0.96
C ARG A 77 17.39 0.08 1.22
N ARG A 78 16.62 -1.00 1.07
CA ARG A 78 15.18 -1.01 1.37
C ARG A 78 14.92 -0.94 2.85
N TYR A 79 15.67 -1.66 3.66
CA TYR A 79 15.61 -1.57 5.12
C TYR A 79 15.93 -0.15 5.59
N LEU A 80 17.05 0.40 5.20
CA LEU A 80 17.47 1.77 5.58
C LEU A 80 16.51 2.86 5.07
N ARG A 81 15.76 2.62 4.01
CA ARG A 81 14.72 3.53 3.54
C ARG A 81 13.49 3.54 4.46
N LEU A 82 13.13 2.38 5.03
CA LEU A 82 11.94 2.22 5.87
C LEU A 82 12.25 2.43 7.36
N ALA A 83 13.37 1.89 7.86
CA ALA A 83 13.65 1.80 9.29
C ALA A 83 13.65 3.15 10.02
N PRO A 84 14.31 4.22 9.57
CA PRO A 84 14.40 5.45 10.36
C PRO A 84 13.02 6.07 10.63
N GLY A 85 12.16 6.13 9.63
CA GLY A 85 10.80 6.66 9.79
C GLY A 85 9.93 5.76 10.67
N PHE A 86 9.93 4.46 10.40
CA PHE A 86 9.15 3.51 11.18
C PHE A 86 9.55 3.49 12.66
N LEU A 87 10.83 3.41 12.95
CA LEU A 87 11.34 3.40 14.33
C LEU A 87 11.03 4.70 15.06
N PHE A 88 11.16 5.85 14.39
CA PHE A 88 10.78 7.14 14.98
C PHE A 88 9.29 7.14 15.40
N PHE A 89 8.37 6.75 14.50
CA PHE A 89 6.95 6.72 14.82
C PHE A 89 6.60 5.62 15.84
N MET A 90 7.30 4.50 15.85
CA MET A 90 7.16 3.46 16.87
C MET A 90 7.54 3.99 18.25
N ILE A 91 8.65 4.75 18.38
CA ILE A 91 9.07 5.38 19.63
C ILE A 91 8.04 6.43 20.07
N VAL A 92 7.56 7.28 19.16
CA VAL A 92 6.52 8.27 19.47
C VAL A 92 5.25 7.58 19.97
N ASN A 93 4.82 6.49 19.33
CA ASN A 93 3.65 5.71 19.75
C ASN A 93 3.87 5.09 21.15
N LEU A 94 5.07 4.57 21.43
CA LEU A 94 5.43 4.05 22.75
C LEU A 94 5.36 5.15 23.83
N MET A 95 5.93 6.32 23.57
CA MET A 95 5.89 7.45 24.50
C MET A 95 4.46 7.93 24.76
N LEU A 96 3.62 7.99 23.72
CA LEU A 96 2.21 8.34 23.87
C LEU A 96 1.45 7.29 24.69
N ASN A 97 1.71 6.01 24.51
CA ASN A 97 1.11 4.96 25.31
C ASN A 97 1.54 5.05 26.78
N ILE A 98 2.82 5.29 27.07
CA ILE A 98 3.31 5.48 28.44
C ILE A 98 2.65 6.71 29.06
N LEU A 99 2.65 7.86 28.37
CA LEU A 99 2.04 9.07 28.88
C LEU A 99 0.56 8.91 29.17
N LEU A 100 -0.21 8.35 28.23
CA LEU A 100 -1.66 8.23 28.39
C LEU A 100 -2.05 7.17 29.43
N MET A 101 -1.45 5.97 29.37
CA MET A 101 -1.85 4.85 30.23
C MET A 101 -1.21 4.93 31.61
N ASP A 102 0.11 5.12 31.65
CA ASP A 102 0.87 4.93 32.89
C ASP A 102 0.96 6.21 33.73
N VAL A 103 0.91 7.39 33.08
CA VAL A 103 1.02 8.69 33.79
C VAL A 103 -0.35 9.34 33.97
N LEU A 104 -1.17 9.42 32.90
CA LEU A 104 -2.45 10.13 32.93
C LEU A 104 -3.64 9.21 33.23
N HIS A 105 -3.44 7.89 33.28
CA HIS A 105 -4.47 6.87 33.48
C HIS A 105 -5.65 6.99 32.49
N LEU A 106 -5.34 7.43 31.26
CA LEU A 106 -6.30 7.58 30.18
C LEU A 106 -6.19 6.41 29.19
N SER A 107 -7.31 6.00 28.62
CA SER A 107 -7.31 4.99 27.56
C SER A 107 -6.76 5.58 26.25
N PRO A 108 -5.65 5.06 25.71
CA PRO A 108 -5.14 5.50 24.41
C PRO A 108 -6.06 5.03 23.28
N GLY A 109 -5.92 5.65 22.11
CA GLY A 109 -6.63 5.20 20.91
C GLY A 109 -6.17 3.82 20.42
N PHE A 110 -4.93 3.44 20.76
CA PHE A 110 -4.32 2.16 20.41
C PHE A 110 -3.43 1.68 21.56
N ILE A 111 -3.67 0.47 22.06
CA ILE A 111 -2.86 -0.16 23.11
C ILE A 111 -1.71 -0.89 22.44
N MET A 112 -0.48 -0.45 22.70
CA MET A 112 0.72 -1.02 22.13
C MET A 112 1.19 -2.25 22.91
N ASN A 113 1.50 -3.32 22.22
CA ASN A 113 2.24 -4.43 22.82
C ASN A 113 3.70 -4.03 23.06
N ARG A 114 4.12 -4.04 24.33
CA ARG A 114 5.45 -3.59 24.79
C ARG A 114 6.41 -4.77 25.03
N GLU A 115 6.01 -5.99 24.72
CA GLU A 115 6.87 -7.16 24.89
C GLU A 115 8.14 -7.05 24.04
N PRO A 116 9.34 -7.34 24.61
CA PRO A 116 10.60 -7.23 23.87
C PRO A 116 10.63 -8.05 22.58
N ARG A 117 10.01 -9.24 22.57
CA ARG A 117 9.89 -10.09 21.38
C ARG A 117 9.06 -9.39 20.28
N ALA A 118 7.92 -8.79 20.65
CA ALA A 118 7.07 -8.09 19.71
C ALA A 118 7.80 -6.86 19.13
N LEU A 119 8.51 -6.11 19.96
CA LEU A 119 9.33 -4.97 19.52
C LEU A 119 10.43 -5.41 18.56
N LEU A 120 11.18 -6.49 18.90
CA LEU A 120 12.27 -6.98 18.06
C LEU A 120 11.80 -7.42 16.67
N VAL A 121 10.71 -8.19 16.56
CA VAL A 121 10.21 -8.63 15.25
C VAL A 121 9.68 -7.46 14.42
N ASN A 122 9.18 -6.38 15.08
CA ASN A 122 8.79 -5.15 14.39
C ASN A 122 10.01 -4.37 13.88
N ILE A 123 11.08 -4.23 14.68
CA ILE A 123 12.35 -3.61 14.28
C ILE A 123 12.95 -4.33 13.06
N LEU A 124 12.88 -5.65 13.02
CA LEU A 124 13.37 -6.48 11.91
C LEU A 124 12.42 -6.56 10.71
N PHE A 125 11.24 -5.95 10.78
CA PHE A 125 10.16 -6.05 9.78
C PHE A 125 9.67 -7.49 9.52
N LEU A 126 9.84 -8.38 10.49
CA LEU A 126 9.39 -9.77 10.40
C LEU A 126 7.98 -9.99 11.00
N HIS A 127 7.39 -8.96 11.60
CA HIS A 127 6.07 -9.04 12.24
C HIS A 127 4.94 -9.46 11.28
N GLY A 128 5.11 -9.28 9.96
CA GLY A 128 4.17 -9.81 8.96
C GLY A 128 4.10 -11.34 8.86
N LEU A 129 5.03 -12.07 9.52
CA LEU A 129 5.03 -13.54 9.58
C LEU A 129 4.28 -14.10 10.79
N PHE A 130 4.03 -13.28 11.81
CA PHE A 130 3.51 -13.74 13.09
C PHE A 130 2.13 -13.13 13.38
N PRO A 131 1.07 -13.97 13.53
CA PRO A 131 -0.28 -13.50 13.81
C PRO A 131 -0.35 -12.55 15.01
N GLY A 132 0.32 -12.91 16.12
CA GLY A 132 0.34 -12.14 17.36
C GLY A 132 1.19 -10.84 17.31
N ALA A 133 1.93 -10.58 16.22
CA ALA A 133 2.81 -9.41 16.12
C ALA A 133 2.44 -8.45 14.97
N VAL A 134 1.57 -8.87 14.07
CA VAL A 134 1.35 -8.23 12.76
C VAL A 134 0.87 -6.78 12.82
N ASN A 135 0.13 -6.40 13.86
CA ASN A 135 -0.44 -5.04 13.97
C ASN A 135 -0.62 -4.57 15.42
N ASN A 136 0.19 -5.07 16.35
CA ASN A 136 0.02 -4.85 17.79
C ASN A 136 1.05 -3.92 18.42
N VAL A 137 2.10 -3.52 17.70
CA VAL A 137 3.14 -2.59 18.16
C VAL A 137 2.92 -1.20 17.58
N PHE A 138 2.54 -1.13 16.32
CA PHE A 138 2.30 0.13 15.61
C PHE A 138 1.00 0.03 14.81
N PRO A 139 0.03 0.97 14.97
CA PRO A 139 -1.22 0.92 14.23
C PRO A 139 -0.98 1.05 12.73
N GLY A 140 -1.39 0.06 11.96
CA GLY A 140 -1.07 -0.01 10.52
C GLY A 140 0.31 -0.58 10.22
N GLY A 141 1.08 -1.03 11.22
CA GLY A 141 2.43 -1.61 11.04
C GLY A 141 2.48 -2.79 10.08
N TRP A 142 1.40 -3.57 10.01
CA TRP A 142 1.30 -4.73 9.13
C TRP A 142 1.79 -4.49 7.70
N TYR A 143 1.46 -3.34 7.12
CA TYR A 143 1.85 -2.98 5.76
C TYR A 143 3.38 -2.92 5.59
N ILE A 144 4.09 -2.35 6.57
CA ILE A 144 5.56 -2.20 6.50
C ILE A 144 6.26 -3.57 6.57
N GLY A 145 5.82 -4.45 7.49
CA GLY A 145 6.34 -5.82 7.56
C GLY A 145 6.07 -6.61 6.29
N THR A 146 4.82 -6.58 5.81
CA THR A 146 4.44 -7.23 4.55
C THR A 146 5.22 -6.66 3.35
N ALA A 147 5.39 -5.33 3.27
CA ALA A 147 6.17 -4.71 2.20
C ALA A 147 7.63 -5.19 2.20
N PHE A 148 8.25 -5.31 3.37
CA PHE A 148 9.64 -5.79 3.46
C PHE A 148 9.78 -7.26 3.04
N LEU A 149 8.82 -8.12 3.40
CA LEU A 149 8.78 -9.52 2.94
C LEU A 149 8.58 -9.60 1.41
N LEU A 150 7.76 -8.73 0.83
CA LEU A 150 7.64 -8.61 -0.63
C LEU A 150 8.94 -8.13 -1.28
N TYR A 151 9.74 -7.30 -0.60
CA TYR A 151 11.07 -6.90 -1.10
C TYR A 151 12.05 -8.06 -1.09
N ILE A 152 11.96 -8.98 -0.12
CA ILE A 152 12.73 -10.23 -0.12
C ILE A 152 12.30 -11.13 -1.29
N ALA A 153 11.00 -11.22 -1.58
CA ALA A 153 10.46 -12.00 -2.69
C ALA A 153 10.72 -11.36 -4.07
N PHE A 154 11.06 -10.08 -4.14
CA PHE A 154 11.20 -9.34 -5.40
C PHE A 154 12.30 -9.89 -6.34
N PRO A 155 13.56 -10.14 -5.91
CA PRO A 155 14.61 -10.59 -6.82
C PRO A 155 14.29 -11.89 -7.56
N PRO A 156 13.80 -12.97 -6.92
CA PRO A 156 13.40 -14.17 -7.64
C PRO A 156 12.23 -13.93 -8.59
N LEU A 157 11.21 -13.14 -8.18
CA LEU A 157 10.10 -12.78 -9.04
C LEU A 157 10.55 -12.00 -10.28
N TYR A 158 11.39 -10.99 -10.10
CA TYR A 158 11.96 -10.22 -11.21
C TYR A 158 12.71 -11.14 -12.19
N THR A 159 13.50 -12.09 -11.66
CA THR A 159 14.23 -13.07 -12.49
C THR A 159 13.29 -13.95 -13.30
N VAL A 160 12.14 -14.37 -12.75
CA VAL A 160 11.11 -15.12 -13.50
C VAL A 160 10.59 -14.29 -14.68
N PHE A 161 10.20 -13.03 -14.44
CA PHE A 161 9.72 -12.14 -15.50
C PHE A 161 10.79 -11.89 -16.56
N GLN A 162 12.02 -11.68 -16.14
CA GLN A 162 13.16 -11.48 -17.05
C GLN A 162 13.44 -12.71 -17.92
N LYS A 163 13.41 -13.91 -17.33
CA LYS A 163 13.55 -15.18 -18.08
C LYS A 163 12.43 -15.35 -19.09
N LEU A 164 11.17 -15.17 -18.68
CA LEU A 164 10.01 -15.24 -19.58
C LEU A 164 10.13 -14.23 -20.73
N ARG A 165 10.63 -13.04 -20.46
CA ARG A 165 10.86 -12.00 -21.47
C ARG A 165 11.87 -12.42 -22.54
N ASN A 166 12.89 -13.18 -22.15
CA ASN A 166 14.01 -13.58 -23.00
C ASN A 166 13.76 -14.91 -23.76
N VAL A 167 12.58 -15.54 -23.56
CA VAL A 167 12.20 -16.74 -24.31
C VAL A 167 11.91 -16.35 -25.76
N ASN A 168 12.38 -17.18 -26.70
CA ASN A 168 12.16 -16.98 -28.13
C ASN A 168 10.75 -17.41 -28.54
N LEU A 169 9.77 -16.61 -28.12
CA LEU A 169 8.35 -16.79 -28.47
C LEU A 169 7.78 -15.52 -29.10
N ARG A 170 6.62 -15.65 -29.76
CA ARG A 170 5.88 -14.50 -30.27
C ARG A 170 5.54 -13.52 -29.11
N PRO A 171 5.61 -12.20 -29.34
CA PRO A 171 5.39 -11.21 -28.26
C PRO A 171 4.05 -11.38 -27.51
N GLY A 172 2.99 -11.82 -28.21
CA GLY A 172 1.70 -12.13 -27.59
C GLY A 172 1.79 -13.30 -26.61
N CYS A 173 2.47 -14.39 -26.99
CA CYS A 173 2.69 -15.55 -26.10
C CYS A 173 3.51 -15.16 -24.87
N ILE A 174 4.55 -14.35 -25.04
CA ILE A 174 5.35 -13.83 -23.91
C ILE A 174 4.46 -13.05 -22.94
N SER A 175 3.59 -12.17 -23.45
CA SER A 175 2.68 -11.38 -22.63
C SER A 175 1.69 -12.25 -21.85
N VAL A 176 1.18 -13.31 -22.46
CA VAL A 176 0.28 -14.30 -21.82
C VAL A 176 1.05 -15.07 -20.73
N CYS A 177 2.24 -15.59 -21.02
CA CYS A 177 3.06 -16.29 -20.02
C CYS A 177 3.38 -15.40 -18.82
N MET A 178 3.74 -14.14 -19.07
CA MET A 178 4.01 -13.18 -17.99
C MET A 178 2.76 -12.86 -17.18
N ALA A 179 1.57 -12.75 -17.80
CA ALA A 179 0.30 -12.57 -17.10
C ALA A 179 -0.12 -13.83 -16.32
N GLY A 180 0.38 -14.99 -16.69
CA GLY A 180 0.20 -16.24 -15.95
C GLY A 180 0.90 -16.25 -14.58
N VAL A 181 1.96 -15.44 -14.38
CA VAL A 181 2.69 -15.42 -13.10
C VAL A 181 1.79 -14.97 -11.94
N PRO A 182 1.12 -13.80 -11.96
CA PRO A 182 0.21 -13.42 -10.88
C PRO A 182 -0.96 -14.39 -10.70
N ALA A 183 -1.48 -14.98 -11.80
CA ALA A 183 -2.53 -15.99 -11.71
C ALA A 183 -2.04 -17.28 -11.02
N LEU A 184 -0.85 -17.75 -11.34
CA LEU A 184 -0.23 -18.92 -10.67
C LEU A 184 0.02 -18.63 -9.19
N LEU A 185 0.53 -17.44 -8.86
CA LEU A 185 0.74 -17.03 -7.47
C LEU A 185 -0.58 -17.02 -6.68
N LEU A 186 -1.68 -16.56 -7.29
CA LEU A 186 -3.01 -16.61 -6.67
C LEU A 186 -3.46 -18.06 -6.45
N ILE A 187 -3.34 -18.92 -7.44
CA ILE A 187 -3.74 -20.33 -7.34
C ILE A 187 -2.96 -21.06 -6.24
N LEU A 188 -1.63 -20.86 -6.18
CA LEU A 188 -0.77 -21.46 -5.16
C LEU A 188 -1.01 -20.87 -3.76
N ASN A 189 -1.47 -19.62 -3.68
CA ASN A 189 -1.75 -18.97 -2.42
C ASN A 189 -3.00 -19.53 -1.71
N ILE A 190 -3.99 -20.02 -2.44
CA ILE A 190 -5.25 -20.55 -1.87
C ILE A 190 -4.99 -21.70 -0.88
N PRO A 191 -4.32 -22.81 -1.28
CA PRO A 191 -4.03 -23.90 -0.34
C PRO A 191 -3.07 -23.47 0.77
N LEU A 192 -2.12 -22.57 0.49
CA LEU A 192 -1.22 -22.04 1.48
C LEU A 192 -1.96 -21.25 2.57
N LEU A 193 -2.89 -20.37 2.21
CA LEU A 193 -3.70 -19.64 3.17
C LEU A 193 -4.59 -20.58 4.00
N HIS A 194 -5.10 -21.66 3.42
CA HIS A 194 -5.83 -22.68 4.14
C HIS A 194 -4.93 -23.36 5.19
N LEU A 195 -3.71 -23.74 4.81
CA LEU A 195 -2.72 -24.31 5.73
C LEU A 195 -2.35 -23.31 6.85
N VAL A 196 -2.09 -22.04 6.52
CA VAL A 196 -1.78 -21.00 7.51
C VAL A 196 -2.97 -20.79 8.46
N SER A 197 -4.20 -20.80 7.94
CA SER A 197 -5.42 -20.69 8.75
C SER A 197 -5.54 -21.82 9.76
N THR A 198 -5.27 -23.06 9.36
CA THR A 198 -5.34 -24.23 10.26
C THR A 198 -4.23 -24.21 11.32
N CYS A 199 -3.04 -23.73 10.97
CA CYS A 199 -1.95 -23.54 11.93
C CYS A 199 -2.26 -22.42 12.92
N ALA A 200 -2.77 -21.28 12.45
CA ALA A 200 -3.13 -20.15 13.29
C ALA A 200 -4.31 -20.46 14.24
N ALA A 201 -5.24 -21.31 13.83
CA ALA A 201 -6.36 -21.74 14.67
C ALA A 201 -5.90 -22.51 15.93
N LYS A 202 -4.75 -23.18 15.86
CA LYS A 202 -4.17 -23.89 17.00
C LYS A 202 -3.59 -22.97 18.07
N GLU A 203 -3.32 -21.70 17.74
CA GLU A 203 -2.77 -20.70 18.65
C GLU A 203 -3.87 -19.86 19.36
N GLU A 204 -5.13 -20.35 19.42
CA GLU A 204 -6.28 -19.67 20.06
C GLU A 204 -6.54 -18.24 19.55
N LEU A 205 -6.13 -17.92 18.34
CA LEU A 205 -6.43 -16.63 17.74
C LEU A 205 -7.92 -16.56 17.37
N PRO A 206 -8.63 -15.49 17.72
CA PRO A 206 -10.04 -15.37 17.38
C PRO A 206 -10.19 -15.36 15.85
N LEU A 207 -10.61 -16.49 15.29
CA LEU A 207 -10.81 -16.70 13.85
C LEU A 207 -11.94 -15.85 13.24
N GLY A 208 -12.70 -15.15 14.09
CA GLY A 208 -13.85 -14.33 13.66
C GLY A 208 -13.52 -13.15 12.75
N ASN A 209 -12.26 -12.68 12.76
CA ASN A 209 -11.75 -11.66 11.85
C ASN A 209 -10.37 -12.05 11.37
N ASN A 210 -10.29 -12.88 10.34
CA ASN A 210 -9.04 -13.39 9.79
C ASN A 210 -8.19 -12.28 9.11
N THR A 211 -8.02 -11.16 9.80
CA THR A 211 -7.22 -10.02 9.35
C THR A 211 -5.77 -10.41 9.07
N PHE A 212 -5.23 -11.40 9.81
CA PHE A 212 -3.89 -11.90 9.56
C PHE A 212 -3.77 -12.53 8.17
N LEU A 213 -4.71 -13.39 7.75
CA LEU A 213 -4.70 -14.00 6.42
C LEU A 213 -4.77 -12.95 5.32
N TYR A 214 -5.58 -11.91 5.53
CA TYR A 214 -5.62 -10.78 4.61
C TYR A 214 -4.28 -10.04 4.55
N TYR A 215 -3.60 -9.85 5.69
CA TYR A 215 -2.31 -9.15 5.79
C TYR A 215 -1.12 -9.99 5.35
N PHE A 216 -1.26 -11.31 5.32
CA PHE A 216 -0.16 -12.23 5.07
C PHE A 216 0.51 -11.94 3.72
N PHE A 217 1.84 -11.94 3.71
CA PHE A 217 2.59 -11.42 2.56
C PHE A 217 2.36 -12.23 1.27
N THR A 218 2.14 -13.56 1.37
CA THR A 218 1.86 -14.40 0.18
C THR A 218 0.56 -14.00 -0.49
N ASN A 219 -0.41 -13.52 0.30
CA ASN A 219 -1.68 -13.01 -0.20
C ASN A 219 -1.51 -11.71 -1.01
N GLN A 220 -0.44 -10.97 -0.79
CA GLN A 220 -0.14 -9.73 -1.51
C GLN A 220 0.79 -9.96 -2.72
N LEU A 221 1.40 -11.15 -2.87
CA LEU A 221 2.30 -11.48 -3.99
C LEU A 221 1.64 -11.33 -5.37
N PRO A 222 0.41 -11.80 -5.62
CA PRO A 222 -0.25 -11.61 -6.91
C PRO A 222 -0.40 -10.12 -7.26
N CYS A 223 -0.88 -9.30 -6.32
CA CYS A 223 -1.01 -7.86 -6.49
C CYS A 223 0.34 -7.19 -6.78
N PHE A 224 1.37 -7.52 -6.01
CA PHE A 224 2.73 -7.01 -6.18
C PHE A 224 3.33 -7.41 -7.54
N SER A 225 3.12 -8.66 -7.98
CA SER A 225 3.59 -9.18 -9.26
C SER A 225 2.90 -8.53 -10.48
N LEU A 226 1.64 -8.07 -10.33
CA LEU A 226 0.97 -7.25 -11.34
C LEU A 226 1.69 -5.92 -11.57
N GLY A 227 2.29 -5.34 -10.54
CA GLY A 227 3.15 -4.16 -10.69
C GLY A 227 4.41 -4.47 -11.50
N ILE A 228 5.07 -5.61 -11.25
CA ILE A 228 6.21 -6.09 -12.03
C ILE A 228 5.79 -6.33 -13.49
N LEU A 229 4.65 -6.98 -13.72
CA LEU A 229 4.09 -7.21 -15.04
C LEU A 229 3.91 -5.89 -15.82
N LEU A 230 3.33 -4.88 -15.18
CA LEU A 230 3.11 -3.57 -15.80
C LEU A 230 4.46 -2.94 -16.24
N PHE A 231 5.50 -3.05 -15.41
CA PHE A 231 6.83 -2.56 -15.76
C PHE A 231 7.37 -3.23 -17.03
N PHE A 232 7.35 -4.57 -17.09
CA PHE A 232 7.84 -5.32 -18.25
C PHE A 232 7.04 -5.06 -19.53
N GLN A 233 5.76 -4.75 -19.41
CA GLN A 233 4.91 -4.47 -20.57
C GLN A 233 5.00 -3.02 -21.06
N HIS A 234 5.34 -2.06 -20.20
CA HIS A 234 5.25 -0.64 -20.56
C HIS A 234 6.56 0.15 -20.46
N MET A 235 7.49 -0.24 -19.60
CA MET A 235 8.68 0.57 -19.26
C MET A 235 10.01 -0.15 -19.50
N HIS A 236 10.03 -1.47 -19.51
CA HIS A 236 11.27 -2.22 -19.81
C HIS A 236 11.82 -1.82 -21.19
N PRO A 237 13.14 -1.69 -21.37
CA PRO A 237 13.76 -1.29 -22.66
C PRO A 237 13.28 -2.10 -23.88
N ASN A 238 13.01 -3.39 -23.67
CA ASN A 238 12.49 -4.30 -24.69
C ASN A 238 10.95 -4.42 -24.67
N ALA A 239 10.22 -3.52 -24.01
CA ALA A 239 8.76 -3.54 -24.01
C ALA A 239 8.23 -3.37 -25.44
N PRO A 240 7.07 -3.98 -25.79
CA PRO A 240 6.47 -3.80 -27.12
C PRO A 240 6.24 -2.31 -27.39
N ARG A 241 6.80 -1.81 -28.50
CA ARG A 241 6.65 -0.38 -28.88
C ARG A 241 5.20 0.01 -29.11
N ARG A 242 4.35 -0.92 -29.54
CA ARG A 242 2.89 -0.75 -29.69
C ARG A 242 2.20 -1.77 -28.79
N ASN A 243 1.56 -1.30 -27.75
CA ASN A 243 0.62 -2.12 -27.00
C ASN A 243 -0.74 -2.03 -27.74
N PRO A 244 -1.27 -3.14 -28.26
CA PRO A 244 -2.49 -3.15 -29.10
C PRO A 244 -3.75 -2.82 -28.30
N CYS A 245 -3.74 -2.96 -26.96
CA CYS A 245 -4.94 -2.76 -26.15
C CYS A 245 -5.40 -1.29 -26.09
N PRO A 246 -6.66 -0.97 -26.46
CA PRO A 246 -7.23 0.37 -26.31
C PRO A 246 -7.28 0.82 -24.83
N PRO A 247 -7.21 2.12 -24.51
CA PRO A 247 -7.37 2.64 -23.14
C PRO A 247 -8.71 2.21 -22.50
N ALA A 248 -9.77 2.08 -23.31
CA ALA A 248 -11.08 1.64 -22.85
C ALA A 248 -11.05 0.23 -22.24
N VAL A 249 -10.22 -0.69 -22.78
CA VAL A 249 -10.06 -2.05 -22.22
C VAL A 249 -9.42 -2.00 -20.84
N TYR A 250 -8.44 -1.13 -20.61
CA TYR A 250 -7.85 -0.96 -19.29
C TYR A 250 -8.82 -0.30 -18.30
N ALA A 251 -9.62 0.65 -18.76
CA ALA A 251 -10.67 1.25 -17.94
C ALA A 251 -11.74 0.23 -17.57
N ALA A 252 -12.18 -0.59 -18.52
CA ALA A 252 -13.14 -1.67 -18.29
C ALA A 252 -12.57 -2.73 -17.31
N LEU A 253 -11.33 -3.17 -17.52
CA LEU A 253 -10.65 -4.10 -16.61
C LEU A 253 -10.60 -3.52 -15.17
N SER A 254 -10.24 -2.25 -15.05
CA SER A 254 -10.20 -1.59 -13.74
C SER A 254 -11.59 -1.52 -13.10
N ALA A 255 -12.60 -1.10 -13.85
CA ALA A 255 -13.97 -0.96 -13.34
C ALA A 255 -14.55 -2.33 -12.91
N VAL A 256 -14.44 -3.35 -13.76
CA VAL A 256 -14.92 -4.70 -13.44
C VAL A 256 -14.20 -5.27 -12.22
N SER A 257 -12.88 -5.16 -12.18
CA SER A 257 -12.10 -5.65 -11.03
C SER A 257 -12.43 -4.91 -9.75
N ALA A 258 -12.66 -3.58 -9.80
CA ALA A 258 -13.05 -2.79 -8.63
C ALA A 258 -14.46 -3.16 -8.13
N VAL A 259 -15.42 -3.36 -9.06
CA VAL A 259 -16.79 -3.80 -8.71
C VAL A 259 -16.78 -5.19 -8.09
N LEU A 260 -16.05 -6.15 -8.68
CA LEU A 260 -15.91 -7.50 -8.12
C LEU A 260 -15.22 -7.47 -6.75
N CYS A 261 -14.16 -6.67 -6.60
CA CYS A 261 -13.48 -6.48 -5.34
C CYS A 261 -14.44 -5.94 -4.26
N ALA A 262 -15.24 -4.93 -4.60
CA ALA A 262 -16.24 -4.36 -3.71
C ALA A 262 -17.33 -5.39 -3.34
N ALA A 263 -17.86 -6.10 -4.32
CA ALA A 263 -18.88 -7.12 -4.11
C ALA A 263 -18.42 -8.24 -3.18
N LEU A 264 -17.19 -8.75 -3.40
CA LEU A 264 -16.60 -9.79 -2.54
C LEU A 264 -16.28 -9.25 -1.13
N PHE A 265 -15.81 -8.00 -1.04
CA PHE A 265 -15.52 -7.39 0.26
C PHE A 265 -16.78 -7.19 1.12
N LEU A 266 -17.92 -6.99 0.48
CA LEU A 266 -19.23 -6.84 1.15
C LEU A 266 -19.92 -8.18 1.41
N SER A 267 -19.38 -9.29 0.88
CA SER A 267 -19.91 -10.63 1.10
C SER A 267 -19.51 -11.16 2.48
N PRO A 268 -20.21 -12.19 3.01
CA PRO A 268 -19.82 -12.86 4.24
C PRO A 268 -18.35 -13.33 4.17
N PRO A 269 -17.59 -13.19 5.26
CA PRO A 269 -16.18 -13.51 5.27
C PRO A 269 -15.94 -15.02 5.05
N MET A 270 -15.24 -15.35 3.97
CA MET A 270 -14.75 -16.71 3.66
C MET A 270 -13.24 -16.66 3.39
N PRO A 271 -12.47 -17.70 3.75
CA PRO A 271 -11.03 -17.71 3.51
C PRO A 271 -10.63 -17.46 2.05
N LEU A 272 -11.40 -18.02 1.10
CA LEU A 272 -11.19 -17.84 -0.34
C LEU A 272 -11.36 -16.36 -0.77
N ILE A 273 -12.31 -15.66 -0.19
CA ILE A 273 -12.56 -14.24 -0.49
C ILE A 273 -11.34 -13.41 -0.09
N TYR A 274 -10.72 -13.68 1.06
CA TYR A 274 -9.50 -12.99 1.49
C TYR A 274 -8.33 -13.20 0.53
N ALA A 275 -8.24 -14.37 -0.13
CA ALA A 275 -7.20 -14.64 -1.12
C ALA A 275 -7.40 -13.85 -2.43
N VAL A 276 -8.63 -13.65 -2.85
CA VAL A 276 -8.96 -13.05 -4.16
C VAL A 276 -8.98 -11.51 -4.13
N ILE A 277 -9.43 -10.91 -3.02
CA ILE A 277 -9.57 -9.45 -2.88
C ILE A 277 -8.28 -8.67 -3.22
N PRO A 278 -7.09 -9.01 -2.67
CA PRO A 278 -5.86 -8.28 -3.01
C PRO A 278 -5.50 -8.36 -4.50
N SER A 279 -5.77 -9.50 -5.13
CA SER A 279 -5.52 -9.69 -6.56
C SER A 279 -6.45 -8.84 -7.43
N LEU A 280 -7.73 -8.74 -7.09
CA LEU A 280 -8.69 -7.87 -7.78
C LEU A 280 -8.35 -6.39 -7.60
N ALA A 281 -7.96 -5.98 -6.39
CA ALA A 281 -7.48 -4.62 -6.15
C ALA A 281 -6.21 -4.32 -6.98
N GLY A 282 -5.31 -5.29 -7.10
CA GLY A 282 -4.14 -5.21 -7.97
C GLY A 282 -4.48 -5.09 -9.45
N LEU A 283 -5.49 -5.82 -9.95
CA LEU A 283 -5.98 -5.71 -11.33
C LEU A 283 -6.63 -4.34 -11.58
N ALA A 284 -7.39 -3.82 -10.62
CA ALA A 284 -7.94 -2.47 -10.71
C ALA A 284 -6.81 -1.41 -10.76
N ALA A 285 -5.79 -1.55 -9.91
CA ALA A 285 -4.61 -0.69 -9.93
C ALA A 285 -3.84 -0.79 -11.26
N TYR A 286 -3.70 -2.00 -11.82
CA TYR A 286 -3.08 -2.23 -13.12
C TYR A 286 -3.81 -1.46 -14.24
N GLY A 287 -5.14 -1.56 -14.30
CA GLY A 287 -5.93 -0.86 -15.30
C GLY A 287 -5.79 0.67 -15.20
N ILE A 288 -5.90 1.22 -13.97
CA ILE A 288 -5.70 2.66 -13.70
C ILE A 288 -4.29 3.09 -14.12
N ALA A 289 -3.25 2.39 -13.67
CA ALA A 289 -1.87 2.75 -13.95
C ALA A 289 -1.54 2.66 -15.44
N ALA A 290 -1.98 1.62 -16.14
CA ALA A 290 -1.80 1.47 -17.58
C ALA A 290 -2.47 2.59 -18.37
N ALA A 291 -3.69 3.00 -17.99
CA ALA A 291 -4.39 4.13 -18.60
C ALA A 291 -3.65 5.45 -18.36
N LEU A 292 -3.22 5.71 -17.12
CA LEU A 292 -2.47 6.93 -16.76
C LEU A 292 -1.12 7.02 -17.48
N ILE A 293 -0.35 5.92 -17.56
CA ILE A 293 0.93 5.86 -18.29
C ILE A 293 0.73 6.19 -19.77
N ARG A 294 -0.36 5.74 -20.38
CA ARG A 294 -0.67 6.05 -21.76
C ARG A 294 -1.02 7.52 -21.99
N ILE A 295 -1.79 8.11 -21.07
CA ILE A 295 -2.11 9.56 -21.11
C ILE A 295 -0.81 10.35 -20.99
N GLU A 296 0.09 9.93 -20.07
CA GLU A 296 1.38 10.56 -19.85
C GLU A 296 2.26 10.52 -21.13
N LYS A 297 2.43 9.33 -21.74
CA LYS A 297 3.21 9.13 -22.98
C LYS A 297 2.63 9.89 -24.18
N ARG A 298 1.30 9.90 -24.34
CA ARG A 298 0.65 10.69 -25.40
C ARG A 298 0.88 12.19 -25.22
N GLY A 299 0.85 12.68 -23.98
CA GLY A 299 1.15 14.07 -23.66
C GLY A 299 2.61 14.48 -23.98
N GLU A 300 3.55 13.55 -23.88
CA GLU A 300 4.95 13.76 -24.26
C GLU A 300 5.13 13.82 -25.78
N SER A 301 4.48 12.93 -26.54
CA SER A 301 4.52 12.93 -28.01
C SER A 301 3.82 14.13 -28.64
N ALA A 302 2.82 14.67 -27.97
CA ALA A 302 2.02 15.80 -28.44
C ALA A 302 2.63 17.18 -28.08
N ARG A 303 3.94 17.27 -27.79
CA ARG A 303 4.62 18.56 -27.51
C ARG A 303 4.52 19.59 -28.63
N VAL A 304 3.98 19.22 -29.78
CA VAL A 304 3.76 20.13 -30.93
C VAL A 304 2.40 20.83 -30.92
N HIS A 305 1.36 20.27 -30.26
CA HIS A 305 0.03 20.93 -30.20
C HIS A 305 -0.61 20.76 -28.80
N LYS A 306 -0.74 21.88 -28.09
CA LYS A 306 -1.51 22.17 -26.87
C LYS A 306 -2.10 20.98 -26.08
N ARG A 307 -1.35 20.50 -25.10
CA ARG A 307 -1.67 20.15 -23.71
C ARG A 307 -3.08 19.64 -23.36
N LYS A 308 -3.26 18.30 -23.24
CA LYS A 308 -3.98 17.73 -22.10
C LYS A 308 -2.97 16.93 -21.25
N ARG A 309 -2.22 17.60 -20.42
CA ARG A 309 -1.33 16.99 -19.41
C ARG A 309 -2.19 16.58 -18.19
N LEU A 310 -1.72 15.59 -17.41
CA LEU A 310 -2.14 15.32 -16.03
C LEU A 310 -1.81 16.56 -15.14
N THR A 311 -2.37 17.73 -15.47
CA THR A 311 -2.01 19.04 -14.89
C THR A 311 -3.15 19.67 -14.12
N SER A 312 -4.29 18.97 -13.98
CA SER A 312 -5.38 19.46 -13.13
C SER A 312 -4.90 19.66 -11.69
N PRO A 313 -5.45 20.61 -10.93
CA PRO A 313 -5.11 20.79 -9.52
C PRO A 313 -5.23 19.49 -8.73
N VAL A 314 -6.27 18.71 -8.98
CA VAL A 314 -6.49 17.40 -8.34
C VAL A 314 -5.36 16.41 -8.67
N SER A 315 -4.96 16.28 -9.96
CA SER A 315 -3.88 15.35 -10.31
C SER A 315 -2.53 15.78 -9.75
N ARG A 316 -2.30 17.09 -9.59
CA ARG A 316 -1.09 17.61 -8.94
C ARG A 316 -1.09 17.33 -7.45
N PHE A 317 -2.21 17.52 -6.76
CA PHE A 317 -2.37 17.21 -5.35
C PHE A 317 -2.18 15.71 -5.09
N LEU A 318 -2.86 14.84 -5.85
CA LEU A 318 -2.70 13.39 -5.73
C LEU A 318 -1.26 12.94 -5.99
N ALA A 319 -0.61 13.46 -7.02
CA ALA A 319 0.79 13.15 -7.28
C ALA A 319 1.70 13.59 -6.12
N SER A 320 1.44 14.75 -5.52
CA SER A 320 2.17 15.23 -4.34
C SER A 320 1.93 14.33 -3.12
N CYS A 321 0.69 13.93 -2.85
CA CYS A 321 0.39 12.93 -1.82
C CYS A 321 1.15 11.62 -2.07
N GLY A 322 1.19 11.14 -3.31
CA GLY A 322 1.92 9.93 -3.68
C GLY A 322 3.43 10.03 -3.48
N GLN A 323 4.03 11.17 -3.75
CA GLN A 323 5.45 11.43 -3.50
C GLN A 323 5.81 11.40 -2.02
N HIS A 324 4.89 11.82 -1.16
CA HIS A 324 5.05 11.85 0.29
C HIS A 324 4.31 10.71 1.01
N SER A 325 3.84 9.71 0.25
CA SER A 325 2.93 8.67 0.74
C SER A 325 3.49 7.84 1.88
N TYR A 326 4.81 7.61 1.94
CA TYR A 326 5.43 6.88 3.04
C TYR A 326 5.37 7.68 4.35
N GLY A 327 5.77 8.95 4.34
CA GLY A 327 5.64 9.81 5.51
C GLY A 327 4.19 10.01 5.94
N MET A 328 3.28 10.19 4.98
CA MET A 328 1.83 10.27 5.25
C MET A 328 1.32 8.96 5.87
N TYR A 329 1.79 7.80 5.38
CA TYR A 329 1.42 6.50 5.92
C TYR A 329 1.86 6.33 7.37
N LEU A 330 3.06 6.76 7.73
CA LEU A 330 3.52 6.71 9.11
C LEU A 330 2.75 7.67 10.02
N ALA A 331 2.45 8.88 9.52
CA ALA A 331 1.75 9.90 10.31
C ALA A 331 0.25 9.61 10.51
N HIS A 332 -0.39 8.89 9.53
CA HIS A 332 -1.84 8.73 9.57
C HIS A 332 -2.33 8.02 10.84
N SER A 333 -1.58 7.05 11.33
CA SER A 333 -1.94 6.31 12.53
C SER A 333 -2.00 7.20 13.76
N LEU A 334 -1.00 8.06 13.98
CA LEU A 334 -0.99 9.00 15.10
C LEU A 334 -2.14 10.00 15.00
N VAL A 335 -2.32 10.59 13.81
CA VAL A 335 -3.38 11.59 13.61
C VAL A 335 -4.76 10.96 13.75
N SER A 336 -5.03 9.82 13.12
CA SER A 336 -6.34 9.18 13.15
C SER A 336 -6.66 8.58 14.52
N TRP A 337 -5.72 7.86 15.17
CA TRP A 337 -5.99 7.17 16.43
C TRP A 337 -5.96 8.08 17.65
N TYR A 338 -5.17 9.13 17.66
CA TYR A 338 -5.05 10.05 18.80
C TYR A 338 -5.68 11.41 18.53
N GLY A 339 -5.29 12.07 17.44
CA GLY A 339 -5.72 13.43 17.14
C GLY A 339 -7.20 13.51 16.78
N MET A 340 -7.68 12.63 15.89
CA MET A 340 -9.08 12.66 15.46
C MET A 340 -10.03 12.14 16.52
N LYS A 341 -9.62 11.20 17.38
CA LYS A 341 -10.38 10.81 18.57
C LYS A 341 -10.59 11.99 19.51
N ALA A 342 -9.53 12.76 19.79
CA ALA A 342 -9.62 13.96 20.61
C ALA A 342 -10.52 15.04 19.97
N LEU A 343 -10.37 15.28 18.67
CA LEU A 343 -11.22 16.23 17.94
C LEU A 343 -12.69 15.81 17.95
N THR A 344 -13.00 14.54 17.72
CA THR A 344 -14.37 14.04 17.78
C THR A 344 -14.98 14.24 19.17
N ALA A 345 -14.22 13.91 20.23
CA ALA A 345 -14.66 14.12 21.60
C ALA A 345 -14.98 15.60 21.90
N LEU A 346 -14.13 16.54 21.42
CA LEU A 346 -14.35 17.98 21.55
C LEU A 346 -15.60 18.46 20.78
N LEU A 347 -15.79 17.97 19.56
CA LEU A 347 -16.93 18.33 18.73
C LEU A 347 -18.27 17.84 19.33
N THR A 348 -18.28 16.66 19.94
CA THR A 348 -19.47 16.06 20.55
C THR A 348 -19.64 16.41 22.03
N GLN A 349 -18.74 17.22 22.58
CA GLN A 349 -18.84 17.70 23.96
C GLN A 349 -20.13 18.46 24.18
N ASN A 350 -20.70 18.35 25.38
CA ASN A 350 -21.96 19.00 25.81
C ASN A 350 -23.23 18.49 25.05
N GLY A 351 -23.23 17.25 24.59
CA GLY A 351 -24.40 16.65 23.94
C GLY A 351 -24.69 17.19 22.54
N ARG A 352 -23.74 17.87 21.91
CA ARG A 352 -23.89 18.31 20.50
C ARG A 352 -23.98 17.11 19.59
N THR A 353 -25.03 17.06 18.80
CA THR A 353 -25.23 16.05 17.75
C THR A 353 -24.98 16.67 16.38
N TYR A 354 -24.30 15.93 15.53
CA TYR A 354 -24.05 16.30 14.13
C TYR A 354 -24.57 15.18 13.23
N ASN A 355 -24.98 15.55 12.03
CA ASN A 355 -25.17 14.56 10.98
C ASN A 355 -23.82 13.82 10.74
N ASP A 356 -23.85 12.49 10.67
CA ASP A 356 -22.66 11.65 10.54
C ASP A 356 -21.78 12.02 9.36
N LEU A 357 -22.38 12.40 8.22
CA LEU A 357 -21.63 12.82 7.05
C LEU A 357 -20.89 14.15 7.30
N LEU A 358 -21.55 15.11 7.96
CA LEU A 358 -20.94 16.39 8.31
C LEU A 358 -19.80 16.17 9.31
N LEU A 359 -20.03 15.38 10.36
CA LEU A 359 -19.03 15.07 11.38
C LEU A 359 -17.83 14.34 10.74
N TYR A 360 -18.09 13.36 9.86
CA TYR A 360 -17.03 12.70 9.09
C TYR A 360 -16.22 13.70 8.27
N GLY A 361 -16.88 14.62 7.56
CA GLY A 361 -16.20 15.66 6.78
C GLY A 361 -15.33 16.58 7.64
N LEU A 362 -15.85 17.01 8.80
CA LEU A 362 -15.15 17.85 9.78
C LEU A 362 -13.91 17.16 10.38
N VAL A 363 -13.88 15.84 10.44
CA VAL A 363 -12.74 15.06 10.91
C VAL A 363 -11.80 14.71 9.76
N PHE A 364 -12.31 14.25 8.61
CA PHE A 364 -11.54 13.76 7.49
C PHE A 364 -10.70 14.85 6.81
N LEU A 365 -11.30 16.01 6.51
CA LEU A 365 -10.58 17.06 5.79
C LEU A 365 -9.38 17.62 6.57
N PRO A 366 -9.49 17.99 7.86
CA PRO A 366 -8.33 18.39 8.64
C PRO A 366 -7.29 17.28 8.77
N SER A 367 -7.73 16.02 8.93
CA SER A 367 -6.79 14.89 9.01
C SER A 367 -5.94 14.76 7.76
N VAL A 368 -6.52 14.89 6.57
CA VAL A 368 -5.77 14.85 5.30
C VAL A 368 -4.73 15.96 5.24
N LEU A 369 -5.08 17.18 5.65
CA LEU A 369 -4.16 18.32 5.62
C LEU A 369 -3.01 18.16 6.64
N ILE A 370 -3.32 17.75 7.87
CA ILE A 370 -2.32 17.53 8.91
C ILE A 370 -1.38 16.38 8.51
N ILE A 371 -1.93 15.25 8.07
CA ILE A 371 -1.17 14.08 7.63
C ILE A 371 -0.29 14.42 6.42
N TYR A 372 -0.80 15.22 5.48
CA TYR A 372 0.00 15.70 4.35
C TYR A 372 1.19 16.56 4.81
N ALA A 373 0.94 17.55 5.67
CA ALA A 373 2.01 18.41 6.20
C ALA A 373 3.07 17.60 6.97
N MET A 374 2.66 16.68 7.83
CA MET A 374 3.56 15.76 8.52
C MET A 374 4.32 14.86 7.55
N GLY A 375 3.65 14.30 6.56
CA GLY A 375 4.25 13.47 5.53
C GLY A 375 5.36 14.17 4.76
N VAL A 376 5.12 15.43 4.37
CA VAL A 376 6.14 16.29 3.73
C VAL A 376 7.33 16.52 4.65
N ALA A 377 7.10 16.82 5.92
CA ALA A 377 8.17 17.02 6.90
C ALA A 377 9.03 15.76 7.09
N VAL A 378 8.39 14.61 7.26
CA VAL A 378 9.05 13.30 7.41
C VAL A 378 9.89 12.96 6.17
N GLU A 379 9.35 13.08 4.96
CA GLU A 379 10.09 12.77 3.73
C GLU A 379 11.29 13.72 3.52
N ARG A 380 11.17 14.99 3.90
CA ARG A 380 12.30 15.94 3.89
C ARG A 380 13.38 15.51 4.87
N ALA A 381 13.01 15.09 6.08
CA ALA A 381 13.96 14.62 7.08
C ALA A 381 14.68 13.34 6.61
N LEU A 382 13.94 12.35 6.14
CA LEU A 382 14.48 11.10 5.61
C LEU A 382 15.41 11.32 4.40
N SER A 383 15.07 12.25 3.51
CA SER A 383 15.91 12.59 2.37
C SER A 383 17.24 13.27 2.76
N ARG A 384 17.27 13.97 3.89
CA ARG A 384 18.52 14.55 4.44
C ARG A 384 19.41 13.44 5.04
N ILE A 385 18.81 12.47 5.74
CA ILE A 385 19.53 11.31 6.30
C ILE A 385 20.14 10.48 5.17
N ASP A 386 19.36 10.12 4.15
CA ASP A 386 19.84 9.35 2.99
C ASP A 386 21.01 10.03 2.27
N ARG A 387 20.95 11.35 2.10
CA ARG A 387 22.06 12.13 1.50
C ARG A 387 23.33 12.12 2.35
N ARG A 388 23.22 12.12 3.68
CA ARG A 388 24.37 12.03 4.58
C ARG A 388 25.01 10.64 4.52
N LEU A 389 24.20 9.59 4.56
CA LEU A 389 24.67 8.19 4.48
C LEU A 389 25.32 7.82 3.15
N ARG A 390 25.00 8.52 2.06
CA ARG A 390 25.67 8.33 0.76
C ARG A 390 26.99 9.08 0.61
N ARG A 391 27.27 10.03 1.49
CA ARG A 391 28.49 10.84 1.50
C ARG A 391 29.55 10.28 2.46
N SER A 392 29.16 9.48 3.44
CA SER A 392 30.01 8.68 4.33
C SER A 392 30.34 7.33 3.67
#